data_d43625e27a1c4dafb96a047b61af0c84
#
_entry.id   d43625e27a1c4dafb96a047b61af0c84
#
_cell.length_a   1.000
_cell.length_b   1.000
_cell.length_c   1.000
_cell.angle_alpha   90.00
_cell.angle_beta   90.00
_cell.angle_gamma   90.00
#
_symmetry.space_group_name_H-M   'P 1'
#
loop_
_entity.id
_entity.type
_entity.pdbx_description
1 polymer ?
#
loop_
_entity_poly.entity_id
_entity_poly.type
_entity_poly.pdbx_seq_one_letter_code
_entity_poly.pdbx_strand_id
1 'polypeptide(L)'
;MKKIIYLLSLLMCGVATAQTKNFIDRPYLETTAKVDTLVTPNQIFLSIYIHEGEDRNKTSLEKQERKMADVLENLNIDLKKQLKIDNLASTYRKYFLKRKNVLKSKSYVLEVYDALTAGKVLIGLESKGISNVRLIKTAYSDIENLKLKLKSKAILKAKQQGKALTAPLEQELGKAIHISDKFYSRPYYNQMRTMARSD
;
A
#
# COMPACT_ATOMS: atom_id res chain seq x y z
N MET A 1 -65.06 -4.41 18.11
CA MET A 1 -64.19 -5.35 17.40
C MET A 1 -64.05 -4.99 15.90
N LYS A 2 -65.16 -4.75 15.15
CA LYS A 2 -65.09 -4.41 13.71
C LYS A 2 -64.24 -3.16 13.39
N LYS A 3 -64.29 -2.10 14.20
CA LYS A 3 -63.50 -0.87 14.00
C LYS A 3 -61.97 -1.07 14.13
N ILE A 4 -61.53 -2.02 14.96
CA ILE A 4 -60.11 -2.36 15.14
C ILE A 4 -59.57 -3.12 13.94
N ILE A 5 -60.37 -3.95 13.30
CA ILE A 5 -60.04 -4.69 12.10
C ILE A 5 -59.81 -3.76 10.90
N TYR A 6 -60.65 -2.71 10.75
CA TYR A 6 -60.45 -1.69 9.70
C TYR A 6 -59.19 -0.85 9.93
N LEU A 7 -58.87 -0.54 11.19
CA LEU A 7 -57.65 0.20 11.51
C LEU A 7 -56.38 -0.63 11.22
N LEU A 8 -56.44 -1.94 11.51
CA LEU A 8 -55.32 -2.85 11.24
C LEU A 8 -55.13 -3.09 9.73
N SER A 9 -56.26 -3.17 8.96
CA SER A 9 -56.22 -3.29 7.50
C SER A 9 -55.67 -2.03 6.83
N LEU A 10 -55.97 -0.84 7.34
CA LEU A 10 -55.43 0.42 6.82
C LEU A 10 -53.94 0.54 7.08
N LEU A 11 -53.45 0.00 8.21
CA LEU A 11 -52.03 0.01 8.57
C LEU A 11 -51.20 -0.92 7.66
N MET A 12 -51.75 -2.04 7.20
CA MET A 12 -51.06 -2.95 6.28
C MET A 12 -50.93 -2.41 4.85
N CYS A 13 -51.80 -1.53 4.38
CA CYS A 13 -51.66 -0.89 3.07
C CYS A 13 -50.54 0.14 2.98
N GLY A 14 -50.07 0.69 4.12
CA GLY A 14 -49.01 1.71 4.15
C GLY A 14 -47.59 1.17 3.94
N VAL A 15 -47.38 -0.15 4.05
CA VAL A 15 -46.00 -0.75 3.98
C VAL A 15 -45.59 -1.16 2.57
N ALA A 16 -46.50 -1.11 1.61
CA ALA A 16 -46.28 -1.64 0.24
C ALA A 16 -45.52 -0.70 -0.70
N THR A 17 -45.13 0.53 -0.29
CA THR A 17 -44.48 1.50 -1.18
C THR A 17 -42.98 1.66 -0.98
N ALA A 18 -42.36 0.85 -0.13
CA ALA A 18 -40.91 0.87 0.10
C ALA A 18 -40.14 -0.05 -0.87
N GLN A 19 -40.58 -0.14 -2.14
CA GLN A 19 -39.76 -0.76 -3.16
C GLN A 19 -38.66 0.25 -3.58
N THR A 20 -37.46 0.05 -3.12
CA THR A 20 -36.27 0.73 -3.66
C THR A 20 -36.22 0.52 -5.17
N LYS A 21 -36.35 1.59 -5.94
CA LYS A 21 -36.17 1.56 -7.40
C LYS A 21 -34.83 0.88 -7.72
N ASN A 22 -34.92 -0.36 -8.19
CA ASN A 22 -33.74 -1.12 -8.61
C ASN A 22 -33.30 -0.59 -9.98
N PHE A 23 -32.02 -0.47 -10.24
CA PHE A 23 -31.46 -0.07 -11.55
C PHE A 23 -31.90 -0.98 -12.71
N ILE A 24 -32.52 -2.12 -12.39
CA ILE A 24 -32.90 -3.21 -13.30
C ILE A 24 -34.14 -2.87 -14.15
N ASP A 25 -34.86 -1.79 -13.87
CA ASP A 25 -36.09 -1.43 -14.60
C ASP A 25 -35.87 -0.84 -16.00
N ARG A 26 -34.59 -0.71 -16.42
CA ARG A 26 -34.22 -0.24 -17.76
C ARG A 26 -33.16 -1.16 -18.38
N PRO A 27 -33.24 -1.39 -19.70
CA PRO A 27 -32.14 -2.11 -20.37
C PRO A 27 -30.81 -1.43 -20.09
N TYR A 28 -29.83 -2.18 -19.63
CA TYR A 28 -28.50 -1.66 -19.34
C TYR A 28 -27.41 -2.62 -19.80
N LEU A 29 -26.25 -2.07 -20.05
CA LEU A 29 -25.01 -2.78 -20.34
C LEU A 29 -24.04 -2.56 -19.19
N GLU A 30 -23.45 -3.63 -18.68
CA GLU A 30 -22.40 -3.58 -17.68
C GLU A 30 -21.05 -3.91 -18.30
N THR A 31 -20.06 -3.05 -18.11
CA THR A 31 -18.69 -3.28 -18.55
C THR A 31 -17.74 -2.99 -17.42
N THR A 32 -16.61 -3.69 -17.42
CA THR A 32 -15.49 -3.42 -16.51
C THR A 32 -14.22 -3.17 -17.31
N ALA A 33 -13.41 -2.20 -16.89
CA ALA A 33 -12.13 -1.95 -17.52
C ALA A 33 -11.05 -1.77 -16.46
N LYS A 34 -9.87 -2.32 -16.74
CA LYS A 34 -8.67 -2.15 -15.95
C LYS A 34 -7.58 -1.51 -16.80
N VAL A 35 -6.89 -0.54 -16.22
CA VAL A 35 -5.70 0.09 -16.79
C VAL A 35 -4.63 0.11 -15.73
N ASP A 36 -3.43 -0.27 -16.10
CA ASP A 36 -2.23 -0.26 -15.28
C ASP A 36 -1.08 0.41 -16.03
N THR A 37 -0.07 0.82 -15.29
CA THR A 37 1.16 1.37 -15.83
C THR A 37 2.33 1.07 -14.89
N LEU A 38 3.51 1.00 -15.46
CA LEU A 38 4.74 0.90 -14.70
C LEU A 38 5.31 2.31 -14.51
N VAL A 39 5.80 2.59 -13.30
CA VAL A 39 6.47 3.84 -12.98
C VAL A 39 7.79 3.55 -12.28
N THR A 40 8.81 4.34 -12.55
CA THR A 40 10.07 4.30 -11.81
C THR A 40 9.85 5.02 -10.48
N PRO A 41 10.11 4.37 -9.33
CA PRO A 41 10.04 5.01 -8.03
C PRO A 41 11.02 6.19 -7.96
N ASN A 42 10.58 7.28 -7.38
CA ASN A 42 11.40 8.46 -7.08
C ASN A 42 11.51 8.74 -5.58
N GLN A 43 11.10 7.79 -4.75
CA GLN A 43 11.28 7.78 -3.30
C GLN A 43 11.64 6.35 -2.90
N ILE A 44 12.80 6.19 -2.26
CA ILE A 44 13.34 4.91 -1.79
C ILE A 44 13.66 5.08 -0.33
N PHE A 45 13.09 4.22 0.51
CA PHE A 45 13.25 4.28 1.95
C PHE A 45 14.13 3.13 2.44
N LEU A 46 15.24 3.49 3.08
CA LEU A 46 16.19 2.55 3.67
C LEU A 46 16.09 2.61 5.20
N SER A 47 16.06 1.46 5.85
CA SER A 47 16.25 1.36 7.30
C SER A 47 17.72 1.16 7.59
N ILE A 48 18.28 1.96 8.49
CA ILE A 48 19.65 1.84 8.98
C ILE A 48 19.55 1.56 10.48
N TYR A 49 20.05 0.40 10.89
CA TYR A 49 20.05 0.01 12.30
C TYR A 49 21.49 -0.01 12.82
N ILE A 50 21.75 0.77 13.86
CA ILE A 50 23.05 0.83 14.55
C ILE A 50 22.90 0.42 16.01
N HIS A 51 23.85 -0.34 16.52
CA HIS A 51 23.85 -0.81 17.89
C HIS A 51 25.27 -0.93 18.44
N GLU A 52 25.40 -0.79 19.73
CA GLU A 52 26.66 -1.04 20.41
C GLU A 52 26.94 -2.56 20.47
N GLY A 53 28.13 -2.96 20.02
CA GLY A 53 28.57 -4.37 20.06
C GLY A 53 28.83 -4.87 21.49
N GLU A 54 28.80 -6.16 21.70
CA GLU A 54 29.10 -6.82 22.98
C GLU A 54 30.60 -7.03 23.19
N ASP A 55 31.42 -6.91 22.15
CA ASP A 55 32.84 -7.23 22.15
C ASP A 55 33.74 -6.14 22.78
N ARG A 56 34.98 -6.53 23.17
CA ARG A 56 35.96 -5.64 23.81
C ARG A 56 36.35 -4.42 22.95
N ASN A 57 36.18 -4.47 21.63
CA ASN A 57 36.41 -3.37 20.68
C ASN A 57 35.15 -2.56 20.36
N LYS A 58 34.34 -2.27 21.35
CA LYS A 58 33.05 -1.59 21.20
C LYS A 58 33.19 -0.27 20.47
N THR A 59 32.62 -0.17 19.28
CA THR A 59 32.36 1.12 18.66
C THR A 59 31.12 1.69 19.33
N SER A 60 31.23 2.85 19.99
CA SER A 60 30.07 3.49 20.62
C SER A 60 29.03 3.88 19.56
N LEU A 61 27.78 4.00 19.99
CA LEU A 61 26.67 4.40 19.13
C LEU A 61 26.97 5.76 18.45
N GLU A 62 27.49 6.71 19.22
CA GLU A 62 27.82 8.05 18.76
C GLU A 62 28.93 8.03 17.66
N LYS A 63 29.91 7.11 17.77
CA LYS A 63 30.95 6.94 16.75
C LYS A 63 30.37 6.33 15.47
N GLN A 64 29.40 5.41 15.58
CA GLN A 64 28.70 4.85 14.42
C GLN A 64 27.83 5.92 13.75
N GLU A 65 27.13 6.75 14.53
CA GLU A 65 26.34 7.88 14.00
C GLU A 65 27.20 8.86 13.21
N ARG A 66 28.39 9.23 13.73
CA ARG A 66 29.32 10.11 12.99
C ARG A 66 29.76 9.48 11.67
N LYS A 67 30.16 8.20 11.68
CA LYS A 67 30.53 7.48 10.45
C LYS A 67 29.38 7.43 9.45
N MET A 68 28.14 7.22 9.92
CA MET A 68 26.96 7.25 9.09
C MET A 68 26.75 8.63 8.49
N ALA A 69 26.80 9.68 9.32
CA ALA A 69 26.63 11.05 8.87
C ALA A 69 27.68 11.42 7.81
N ASP A 70 28.97 11.12 8.05
CA ASP A 70 30.06 11.37 7.11
C ASP A 70 29.82 10.72 5.74
N VAL A 71 29.32 9.48 5.71
CA VAL A 71 29.01 8.77 4.46
C VAL A 71 27.83 9.44 3.73
N LEU A 72 26.76 9.78 4.45
CA LEU A 72 25.58 10.37 3.84
C LEU A 72 25.84 11.79 3.33
N GLU A 73 26.58 12.61 4.08
CA GLU A 73 26.98 13.96 3.66
C GLU A 73 27.89 13.93 2.42
N ASN A 74 28.85 13.00 2.35
CA ASN A 74 29.70 12.80 1.18
C ASN A 74 28.90 12.39 -0.08
N LEU A 75 27.70 11.85 0.09
CA LEU A 75 26.77 11.56 -1.00
C LEU A 75 25.80 12.71 -1.27
N ASN A 76 26.02 13.91 -0.69
CA ASN A 76 25.16 15.08 -0.78
C ASN A 76 23.74 14.84 -0.28
N ILE A 77 23.55 13.99 0.73
CA ILE A 77 22.26 13.71 1.35
C ILE A 77 22.03 14.72 2.48
N ASP A 78 20.90 15.42 2.43
CA ASP A 78 20.49 16.36 3.48
C ASP A 78 19.96 15.59 4.71
N LEU A 79 20.79 15.42 5.72
CA LEU A 79 20.45 14.69 6.94
C LEU A 79 19.22 15.25 7.64
N LYS A 80 18.99 16.56 7.59
CA LYS A 80 17.85 17.19 8.27
C LYS A 80 16.52 16.88 7.60
N LYS A 81 16.50 16.70 6.29
CA LYS A 81 15.30 16.45 5.51
C LYS A 81 15.07 14.97 5.26
N GLN A 82 16.15 14.22 4.96
CA GLN A 82 16.09 12.87 4.42
C GLN A 82 16.31 11.77 5.47
N LEU A 83 16.96 12.10 6.63
CA LEU A 83 17.22 11.12 7.69
C LEU A 83 16.30 11.37 8.89
N LYS A 84 15.52 10.34 9.28
CA LYS A 84 14.61 10.42 10.44
C LYS A 84 14.94 9.30 11.42
N ILE A 85 14.86 9.60 12.71
CA ILE A 85 14.94 8.57 13.76
C ILE A 85 13.60 7.84 13.77
N ASP A 86 13.66 6.53 13.60
CA ASP A 86 12.49 5.64 13.65
C ASP A 86 12.30 5.08 15.07
N ASN A 87 13.40 4.61 15.68
CA ASN A 87 13.36 4.06 17.03
C ASN A 87 14.67 4.32 17.79
N LEU A 88 14.52 4.54 19.09
CA LEU A 88 15.61 4.65 20.06
C LEU A 88 15.36 3.69 21.20
N ALA A 89 16.23 2.70 21.38
CA ALA A 89 16.10 1.70 22.43
C ALA A 89 17.39 1.56 23.23
N SER A 90 17.27 1.29 24.53
CA SER A 90 18.36 0.87 25.38
C SER A 90 17.96 -0.44 26.11
N THR A 91 18.79 -1.46 25.98
CA THR A 91 18.53 -2.75 26.60
C THR A 91 19.52 -3.00 27.72
N TYR A 92 19.00 -3.26 28.92
CA TYR A 92 19.80 -3.70 30.06
C TYR A 92 19.98 -5.20 30.02
N ARG A 93 21.21 -5.68 29.83
CA ARG A 93 21.55 -7.09 30.09
C ARG A 93 22.28 -7.22 31.41
N LYS A 94 21.67 -7.94 32.37
CA LYS A 94 22.33 -8.38 33.61
C LYS A 94 23.18 -9.61 33.27
N TYR A 95 24.49 -9.47 33.26
CA TYR A 95 25.37 -10.62 33.33
C TYR A 95 25.57 -11.00 34.80
N PHE A 96 25.58 -12.30 35.10
CA PHE A 96 25.67 -12.88 36.46
C PHE A 96 26.96 -12.53 37.21
N LEU A 97 27.94 -11.92 36.56
CA LEU A 97 29.21 -11.48 37.10
C LEU A 97 29.54 -10.02 36.73
N LYS A 98 29.18 -9.14 37.66
CA LYS A 98 29.81 -7.83 37.97
C LYS A 98 29.87 -6.71 36.94
N ARG A 99 29.22 -6.69 35.75
CA ARG A 99 29.15 -5.45 34.93
C ARG A 99 27.75 -5.25 34.36
N LYS A 100 27.09 -4.16 34.75
CA LYS A 100 25.89 -3.66 34.08
C LYS A 100 26.34 -3.02 32.75
N ASN A 101 26.14 -3.70 31.65
CA ASN A 101 26.34 -3.12 30.33
C ASN A 101 24.97 -2.67 29.80
N VAL A 102 24.81 -1.38 29.57
CA VAL A 102 23.66 -0.81 28.83
C VAL A 102 24.08 -0.80 27.37
N LEU A 103 23.40 -1.58 26.55
CA LEU A 103 23.58 -1.58 25.11
C LEU A 103 22.56 -0.61 24.49
N LYS A 104 23.05 0.39 23.76
CA LYS A 104 22.22 1.35 23.08
C LYS A 104 22.04 0.93 21.63
N SER A 105 20.86 1.16 21.06
CA SER A 105 20.60 0.97 19.65
C SER A 105 19.69 2.07 19.12
N LYS A 106 19.86 2.42 17.85
CA LYS A 106 19.02 3.35 17.13
C LYS A 106 18.68 2.82 15.75
N SER A 107 17.46 3.10 15.32
CA SER A 107 16.99 2.84 13.97
C SER A 107 16.67 4.15 13.29
N TYR A 108 17.10 4.27 12.04
CA TYR A 108 16.87 5.43 11.19
C TYR A 108 16.14 5.01 9.93
N VAL A 109 15.32 5.91 9.41
CA VAL A 109 14.78 5.82 8.06
C VAL A 109 15.40 6.90 7.21
N LEU A 110 16.08 6.49 6.17
CA LEU A 110 16.68 7.35 5.16
C LEU A 110 15.83 7.34 3.90
N GLU A 111 15.45 8.52 3.42
CA GLU A 111 14.79 8.70 2.12
C GLU A 111 15.83 9.14 1.09
N VAL A 112 15.93 8.40 -0.03
CA VAL A 112 16.71 8.77 -1.21
C VAL A 112 15.84 8.73 -2.45
N TYR A 113 16.23 9.45 -3.51
CA TYR A 113 15.36 9.74 -4.64
C TYR A 113 15.63 8.89 -5.88
N ASP A 114 16.69 8.10 -5.87
CA ASP A 114 17.05 7.20 -6.97
C ASP A 114 17.78 5.94 -6.48
N ALA A 115 17.75 4.90 -7.32
CA ALA A 115 18.35 3.61 -7.00
C ALA A 115 19.89 3.63 -6.95
N LEU A 116 20.52 4.50 -7.74
CA LEU A 116 21.99 4.62 -7.77
C LEU A 116 22.49 5.19 -6.43
N THR A 117 21.85 6.24 -5.93
CA THR A 117 22.14 6.82 -4.62
C THR A 117 21.90 5.81 -3.51
N ALA A 118 20.78 5.06 -3.57
CA ALA A 118 20.52 3.98 -2.61
C ALA A 118 21.64 2.94 -2.58
N GLY A 119 22.11 2.50 -3.76
CA GLY A 119 23.24 1.58 -3.87
C GLY A 119 24.55 2.15 -3.28
N LYS A 120 24.86 3.41 -3.55
CA LYS A 120 26.04 4.09 -2.98
C LYS A 120 25.96 4.20 -1.46
N VAL A 121 24.76 4.45 -0.91
CA VAL A 121 24.54 4.46 0.54
C VAL A 121 24.85 3.10 1.15
N LEU A 122 24.32 2.02 0.58
CA LEU A 122 24.57 0.65 1.07
C LEU A 122 26.07 0.34 1.11
N ILE A 123 26.77 0.54 -0.01
CA ILE A 123 28.22 0.29 -0.12
C ILE A 123 29.01 1.20 0.82
N GLY A 124 28.67 2.48 0.89
CA GLY A 124 29.36 3.45 1.74
C GLY A 124 29.24 3.12 3.23
N LEU A 125 28.06 2.74 3.70
CA LEU A 125 27.81 2.37 5.09
C LEU A 125 28.50 1.04 5.44
N GLU A 126 28.45 0.05 4.55
CA GLU A 126 29.12 -1.23 4.72
C GLU A 126 30.63 -1.05 4.87
N SER A 127 31.27 -0.18 4.06
CA SER A 127 32.69 0.14 4.14
C SER A 127 33.11 0.73 5.50
N LYS A 128 32.18 1.31 6.25
CA LYS A 128 32.37 1.86 7.60
C LYS A 128 31.97 0.91 8.72
N GLY A 129 31.59 -0.34 8.37
CA GLY A 129 31.17 -1.38 9.31
C GLY A 129 29.72 -1.24 9.77
N ILE A 130 28.88 -0.52 9.03
CA ILE A 130 27.45 -0.41 9.25
C ILE A 130 26.73 -1.24 8.19
N SER A 131 26.47 -2.52 8.49
CA SER A 131 25.93 -3.50 7.55
C SER A 131 24.42 -3.74 7.70
N ASN A 132 23.81 -3.30 8.81
CA ASN A 132 22.39 -3.48 9.05
C ASN A 132 21.56 -2.40 8.32
N VAL A 133 21.64 -2.40 7.01
CA VAL A 133 20.89 -1.50 6.12
C VAL A 133 20.02 -2.31 5.21
N ARG A 134 18.73 -1.93 5.11
CA ARG A 134 17.78 -2.66 4.27
C ARG A 134 16.78 -1.73 3.60
N LEU A 135 16.33 -2.12 2.42
CA LEU A 135 15.20 -1.47 1.76
C LEU A 135 13.91 -1.74 2.55
N ILE A 136 13.18 -0.67 2.90
CA ILE A 136 11.85 -0.78 3.53
C ILE A 136 10.76 -0.80 2.47
N LYS A 137 10.76 0.22 1.62
CA LYS A 137 9.76 0.41 0.56
C LYS A 137 10.29 1.34 -0.52
N THR A 138 9.63 1.28 -1.65
CA THR A 138 9.75 2.29 -2.71
C THR A 138 8.40 2.98 -2.90
N ALA A 139 8.40 4.23 -3.33
CA ALA A 139 7.18 4.98 -3.59
C ALA A 139 7.36 5.90 -4.82
N TYR A 140 6.25 6.36 -5.33
CA TYR A 140 6.19 7.37 -6.37
C TYR A 140 5.46 8.59 -5.81
N SER A 141 6.10 9.75 -5.79
CA SER A 141 5.60 10.94 -5.10
C SER A 141 4.27 11.45 -5.67
N ASP A 142 4.05 11.30 -6.99
CA ASP A 142 2.84 11.78 -7.69
C ASP A 142 1.80 10.66 -7.88
N ILE A 143 1.75 9.68 -6.96
CA ILE A 143 0.92 8.49 -7.08
C ILE A 143 -0.58 8.81 -7.16
N GLU A 144 -1.06 9.84 -6.45
CA GLU A 144 -2.48 10.19 -6.42
C GLU A 144 -2.93 10.79 -7.76
N ASN A 145 -2.16 11.69 -8.36
CA ASN A 145 -2.45 12.20 -9.69
C ASN A 145 -2.37 11.11 -10.77
N LEU A 146 -1.40 10.21 -10.63
CA LEU A 146 -1.29 9.06 -11.52
C LEU A 146 -2.53 8.17 -11.43
N LYS A 147 -3.00 7.86 -10.22
CA LYS A 147 -4.24 7.09 -10.01
C LYS A 147 -5.44 7.74 -10.68
N LEU A 148 -5.60 9.07 -10.54
CA LEU A 148 -6.68 9.81 -11.20
C LEU A 148 -6.61 9.72 -12.72
N LYS A 149 -5.42 9.87 -13.30
CA LYS A 149 -5.19 9.69 -14.75
C LYS A 149 -5.54 8.27 -15.21
N LEU A 150 -5.17 7.26 -14.45
CA LEU A 150 -5.48 5.87 -14.77
C LEU A 150 -6.99 5.56 -14.64
N LYS A 151 -7.67 6.11 -13.63
CA LYS A 151 -9.14 6.02 -13.50
C LYS A 151 -9.84 6.62 -14.72
N SER A 152 -9.41 7.81 -15.17
CA SER A 152 -9.95 8.43 -16.38
C SER A 152 -9.76 7.56 -17.63
N LYS A 153 -8.56 7.00 -17.80
CA LYS A 153 -8.28 6.06 -18.90
C LYS A 153 -9.13 4.78 -18.82
N ALA A 154 -9.37 4.26 -17.61
CA ALA A 154 -10.22 3.09 -17.41
C ALA A 154 -11.67 3.38 -17.80
N ILE A 155 -12.22 4.54 -17.45
CA ILE A 155 -13.57 4.97 -17.85
C ILE A 155 -13.68 5.09 -19.38
N LEU A 156 -12.69 5.69 -20.03
CA LEU A 156 -12.65 5.77 -21.50
C LEU A 156 -12.60 4.40 -22.15
N LYS A 157 -11.81 3.47 -21.62
CA LYS A 157 -11.74 2.09 -22.09
C LYS A 157 -13.07 1.36 -21.91
N ALA A 158 -13.73 1.52 -20.75
CA ALA A 158 -15.05 0.96 -20.50
C ALA A 158 -16.10 1.49 -21.49
N LYS A 159 -16.08 2.80 -21.77
CA LYS A 159 -16.94 3.41 -22.81
C LYS A 159 -16.68 2.83 -24.19
N GLN A 160 -15.42 2.63 -24.58
CA GLN A 160 -15.08 2.01 -25.89
C GLN A 160 -15.59 0.57 -25.97
N GLN A 161 -15.42 -0.21 -24.90
CA GLN A 161 -15.97 -1.56 -24.80
C GLN A 161 -17.49 -1.56 -24.91
N GLY A 162 -18.17 -0.65 -24.20
CA GLY A 162 -19.61 -0.51 -24.30
C GLY A 162 -20.08 -0.24 -25.72
N LYS A 163 -19.44 0.67 -26.45
CA LYS A 163 -19.74 0.93 -27.84
C LYS A 163 -19.53 -0.28 -28.75
N ALA A 164 -18.44 -1.01 -28.53
CA ALA A 164 -18.12 -2.21 -29.33
C ALA A 164 -19.12 -3.34 -29.10
N LEU A 165 -19.69 -3.44 -27.88
CA LEU A 165 -20.69 -4.46 -27.54
C LEU A 165 -22.09 -4.10 -28.04
N THR A 166 -22.45 -2.83 -28.16
CA THR A 166 -23.76 -2.40 -28.65
C THR A 166 -23.85 -2.31 -30.18
N ALA A 167 -22.72 -2.06 -30.86
CA ALA A 167 -22.68 -1.88 -32.30
C ALA A 167 -23.27 -3.08 -33.10
N PRO A 168 -22.93 -4.35 -32.80
CA PRO A 168 -23.50 -5.50 -33.52
C PRO A 168 -25.00 -5.68 -33.35
N LEU A 169 -25.58 -5.05 -32.32
CA LEU A 169 -27.00 -5.07 -32.02
C LEU A 169 -27.73 -3.85 -32.61
N GLU A 170 -27.05 -3.03 -33.40
CA GLU A 170 -27.56 -1.75 -33.93
C GLU A 170 -28.12 -0.82 -32.84
N GLN A 171 -27.55 -0.90 -31.62
CA GLN A 171 -27.96 -0.12 -30.47
C GLN A 171 -26.92 0.98 -30.15
N GLU A 172 -27.40 2.15 -29.73
CA GLU A 172 -26.54 3.22 -29.26
C GLU A 172 -26.24 3.08 -27.76
N LEU A 173 -24.98 3.37 -27.39
CA LEU A 173 -24.60 3.46 -25.99
C LEU A 173 -25.15 4.75 -25.37
N GLY A 174 -26.10 4.62 -24.44
CA GLY A 174 -26.70 5.72 -23.71
C GLY A 174 -25.75 6.35 -22.65
N LYS A 175 -26.34 7.19 -21.81
CA LYS A 175 -25.64 7.78 -20.65
C LYS A 175 -25.38 6.72 -19.60
N ALA A 176 -24.21 6.83 -18.91
CA ALA A 176 -23.91 5.97 -17.77
C ALA A 176 -24.94 6.23 -16.64
N ILE A 177 -25.53 5.15 -16.15
CA ILE A 177 -26.47 5.17 -15.00
C ILE A 177 -25.76 4.88 -13.68
N HIS A 178 -24.63 4.20 -13.73
CA HIS A 178 -23.80 3.92 -12.56
C HIS A 178 -22.32 3.87 -12.96
N ILE A 179 -21.45 4.48 -12.14
CA ILE A 179 -19.99 4.42 -12.28
C ILE A 179 -19.43 4.06 -10.90
N SER A 180 -18.63 3.02 -10.83
CA SER A 180 -17.96 2.60 -9.59
C SER A 180 -16.49 2.33 -9.87
N ASP A 181 -15.62 2.74 -8.95
CA ASP A 181 -14.19 2.40 -8.93
C ASP A 181 -13.84 1.33 -7.89
N LYS A 182 -14.87 0.70 -7.32
CA LYS A 182 -14.69 -0.40 -6.37
C LYS A 182 -14.24 -1.65 -7.10
N PHE A 183 -13.09 -2.17 -6.72
CA PHE A 183 -12.66 -3.51 -7.12
C PHE A 183 -13.44 -4.54 -6.30
N TYR A 184 -14.38 -5.22 -6.91
CA TYR A 184 -14.86 -6.50 -6.38
C TYR A 184 -13.84 -7.57 -6.80
N SER A 185 -12.80 -7.81 -6.00
CA SER A 185 -12.04 -9.04 -6.13
C SER A 185 -12.98 -10.17 -5.75
N ARG A 186 -13.52 -10.88 -6.74
CA ARG A 186 -14.10 -12.20 -6.44
C ARG A 186 -12.95 -13.04 -5.89
N PRO A 187 -13.07 -13.60 -4.67
CA PRO A 187 -12.06 -14.53 -4.20
C PRO A 187 -11.98 -15.65 -5.24
N TYR A 188 -10.79 -15.87 -5.80
CA TYR A 188 -10.53 -17.05 -6.60
C TYR A 188 -10.74 -18.24 -5.66
N TYR A 189 -11.86 -18.89 -5.75
CA TYR A 189 -12.08 -20.19 -5.17
C TYR A 189 -11.16 -21.13 -5.95
N ASN A 190 -10.00 -21.43 -5.37
CA ASN A 190 -9.18 -22.54 -5.81
C ASN A 190 -10.04 -23.80 -5.64
N GLN A 191 -10.69 -24.21 -6.70
CA GLN A 191 -11.20 -25.58 -6.79
C GLN A 191 -9.98 -26.50 -6.75
N MET A 192 -9.60 -26.90 -5.55
CA MET A 192 -8.80 -28.10 -5.38
C MET A 192 -9.60 -29.23 -6.02
N ARG A 193 -9.22 -29.61 -7.23
CA ARG A 193 -9.62 -30.88 -7.83
C ARG A 193 -9.11 -31.96 -6.89
N THR A 194 -9.97 -32.45 -6.04
CA THR A 194 -9.79 -33.77 -5.43
C THR A 194 -9.79 -34.77 -6.58
N MET A 195 -8.61 -35.20 -6.99
CA MET A 195 -8.49 -36.41 -7.80
C MET A 195 -8.97 -37.56 -6.90
N ALA A 196 -10.18 -37.99 -7.11
CA ALA A 196 -10.64 -39.26 -6.61
C ALA A 196 -9.74 -40.34 -7.25
N ARG A 197 -8.98 -41.00 -6.42
CA ARG A 197 -8.21 -42.21 -6.76
C ARG A 197 -9.26 -43.30 -6.86
N SER A 198 -9.55 -43.75 -8.10
CA SER A 198 -10.27 -45.03 -8.31
C SER A 198 -9.27 -46.12 -8.19
N ASP A 199 -9.46 -46.98 -7.20
CA ASP A 199 -8.86 -48.34 -7.12
C ASP A 199 -9.56 -49.23 -8.15
#